data_def173db7af0a23116826a57591a2213
#
_entry.id   def173db7af0a23116826a57591a2213
#
_cell.length_a   1.000
_cell.length_b   1.000
_cell.length_c   1.000
_cell.angle_alpha   90.00
_cell.angle_beta   90.00
_cell.angle_gamma   90.00
#
_symmetry.space_group_name_H-M   'P 1'
#
loop_
_entity.id
_entity.type
_entity.pdbx_description
1 polymer ?
#
loop_
_entity_poly.entity_id
_entity_poly.type
_entity_poly.pdbx_seq_one_letter_code
_entity_poly.pdbx_strand_id
1 'polypeptide(L)' 'MNKQYSFSIDQMNGIVEETYAKIINECENLKKNTNCPNEQVLALLSVIASNYTFTTEKNKN' A
#
# COMPACT_ATOMS: atom_id res chain seq x y z
N MET A 1 5.47 15.66 19.23
CA MET A 1 5.13 15.12 18.99
C MET A 1 4.43 14.76 18.25
N ASN A 2 4.50 14.33 18.03
CA ASN A 2 3.70 13.91 17.15
C ASN A 2 2.82 12.90 17.47
N LYS A 3 1.60 12.94 17.15
CA LYS A 3 0.67 11.96 17.33
C LYS A 3 0.80 10.98 16.27
N GLN A 4 0.79 9.71 16.59
CA GLN A 4 0.73 8.67 15.61
C GLN A 4 -0.71 8.35 15.32
N TYR A 5 -1.04 8.30 14.07
CA TYR A 5 -2.38 7.92 13.65
C TYR A 5 -2.51 6.39 13.69
N SER A 6 -3.62 5.90 14.17
CA SER A 6 -3.95 4.49 14.12
C SER A 6 -5.36 4.32 13.65
N PHE A 7 -5.59 3.30 12.85
CA PHE A 7 -6.95 3.00 12.42
C PHE A 7 -7.74 2.43 13.60
N SER A 8 -9.00 2.79 13.67
CA SER A 8 -9.89 2.21 14.68
C SER A 8 -10.19 0.75 14.30
N ILE A 9 -10.75 0.01 15.25
CA ILE A 9 -11.11 -1.38 14.97
C ILE A 9 -12.16 -1.45 13.87
N ASP A 10 -13.12 -0.53 13.88
CA ASP A 10 -14.15 -0.50 12.85
C ASP A 10 -13.54 -0.23 11.48
N GLN A 11 -12.56 0.68 11.41
CA GLN A 11 -11.89 0.96 10.15
C GLN A 11 -11.08 -0.24 9.69
N MET A 12 -10.40 -0.92 10.62
CA MET A 12 -9.59 -2.07 10.27
C MET A 12 -10.45 -3.20 9.70
N ASN A 13 -11.64 -3.38 10.27
CA ASN A 13 -12.54 -4.44 9.81
C ASN A 13 -13.40 -4.02 8.63
N GLY A 14 -13.37 -2.76 8.26
CA GLY A 14 -14.16 -2.24 7.16
C GLY A 14 -13.29 -1.76 6.02
N ILE A 15 -13.05 -0.44 5.99
CA ILE A 15 -12.38 0.18 4.85
C ILE A 15 -10.94 -0.29 4.67
N VAL A 16 -10.22 -0.56 5.75
CA VAL A 16 -8.84 -1.01 5.62
C VAL A 16 -8.80 -2.40 5.00
N GLU A 17 -9.64 -3.30 5.49
CA GLU A 17 -9.69 -4.66 4.96
C GLU A 17 -10.14 -4.65 3.51
N GLU A 18 -11.11 -3.82 3.19
CA GLU A 18 -11.61 -3.70 1.84
C GLU A 18 -10.52 -3.18 0.90
N THR A 19 -9.77 -2.17 1.34
CA THR A 19 -8.68 -1.61 0.54
C THR A 19 -7.59 -2.66 0.33
N TYR A 20 -7.25 -3.39 1.40
CA TYR A 20 -6.27 -4.45 1.30
C TYR A 20 -6.69 -5.47 0.23
N ALA A 21 -7.95 -5.89 0.29
CA ALA A 21 -8.43 -6.91 -0.66
C ALA A 21 -8.38 -6.38 -2.09
N LYS A 22 -8.71 -5.12 -2.29
CA LYS A 22 -8.68 -4.53 -3.63
C LYS A 22 -7.26 -4.46 -4.16
N ILE A 23 -6.31 -4.09 -3.32
CA ILE A 23 -4.92 -4.01 -3.74
C ILE A 23 -4.40 -5.40 -4.12
N ILE A 24 -4.71 -6.40 -3.30
CA ILE A 24 -4.30 -7.77 -3.60
C ILE A 24 -4.92 -8.23 -4.92
N ASN A 25 -6.20 -7.92 -5.12
CA ASN A 25 -6.88 -8.32 -6.34
C ASN A 25 -6.24 -7.69 -7.58
N GLU A 26 -5.86 -6.42 -7.48
CA GLU A 26 -5.20 -5.75 -8.59
C GLU A 26 -3.82 -6.36 -8.87
N CYS A 27 -3.10 -6.73 -7.81
CA CYS A 27 -1.81 -7.38 -7.99
C CYS A 27 -1.96 -8.72 -8.68
N GLU A 28 -3.00 -9.48 -8.33
CA GLU A 28 -3.24 -10.76 -8.96
C GLU A 28 -3.61 -10.58 -10.44
N ASN A 29 -4.39 -9.54 -10.74
CA ASN A 29 -4.72 -9.23 -12.12
C ASN A 29 -3.48 -8.86 -12.93
N LEU A 30 -2.58 -8.10 -12.32
CA LEU A 30 -1.33 -7.73 -12.97
C LEU A 30 -0.52 -8.98 -13.30
N LYS A 31 -0.40 -9.90 -12.35
CA LYS A 31 0.34 -11.12 -12.58
C LYS A 31 -0.28 -11.94 -13.70
N LYS A 32 -1.60 -11.98 -13.72
CA LYS A 32 -2.30 -12.75 -14.74
C LYS A 32 -2.11 -12.14 -16.13
N ASN A 33 -2.18 -10.83 -16.21
CA ASN A 33 -2.10 -10.15 -17.50
C ASN A 33 -0.68 -10.09 -18.07
N THR A 34 0.33 -10.10 -17.20
CA THR A 34 1.72 -9.98 -17.62
C THR A 34 2.51 -11.24 -17.41
N ASN A 35 1.97 -12.16 -16.61
CA ASN A 35 2.67 -13.38 -16.22
C ASN A 35 3.98 -13.07 -15.48
N CYS A 36 4.00 -11.96 -14.74
CA CYS A 36 5.21 -11.57 -14.03
C CYS A 36 5.36 -12.32 -12.73
N PRO A 37 6.60 -12.46 -12.24
CA PRO A 37 6.83 -13.13 -10.96
C PRO A 37 6.52 -12.19 -9.80
N ASN A 38 6.47 -12.77 -8.61
CA ASN A 38 6.19 -12.01 -7.40
C ASN A 38 7.18 -10.87 -7.18
N GLU A 39 8.43 -11.06 -7.59
CA GLU A 39 9.45 -10.01 -7.43
C GLU A 39 9.07 -8.74 -8.17
N GLN A 40 8.42 -8.88 -9.32
CA GLN A 40 8.00 -7.70 -10.06
C GLN A 40 6.83 -7.00 -9.38
N VAL A 41 5.93 -7.76 -8.78
CA VAL A 41 4.85 -7.17 -7.99
C VAL A 41 5.44 -6.42 -6.81
N LEU A 42 6.40 -7.04 -6.12
CA LEU A 42 7.04 -6.40 -4.98
C LEU A 42 7.75 -5.11 -5.38
N ALA A 43 8.42 -5.14 -6.53
CA ALA A 43 9.10 -3.94 -7.02
C ALA A 43 8.11 -2.82 -7.29
N LEU A 44 6.98 -3.13 -7.89
CA LEU A 44 5.95 -2.13 -8.15
C LEU A 44 5.41 -1.58 -6.84
N LEU A 45 5.12 -2.44 -5.88
CA LEU A 45 4.61 -2.00 -4.59
C LEU A 45 5.62 -1.10 -3.88
N SER A 46 6.91 -1.39 -4.04
CA SER A 46 7.95 -0.56 -3.45
C SER A 46 7.96 0.83 -4.08
N VAL A 47 7.78 0.90 -5.39
CA VAL A 47 7.70 2.19 -6.09
C VAL A 47 6.49 2.96 -5.61
N ILE A 48 5.36 2.30 -5.46
CA ILE A 48 4.14 2.95 -4.97
C ILE A 48 4.37 3.45 -3.55
N ALA A 49 4.99 2.61 -2.72
CA ALA A 49 5.23 2.97 -1.33
C ALA A 49 6.11 4.20 -1.20
N SER A 50 6.99 4.43 -2.18
CA SER A 50 7.87 5.58 -2.12
C SER A 50 7.12 6.91 -2.22
N ASN A 51 5.86 6.88 -2.64
CA ASN A 51 5.03 8.09 -2.65
C ASN A 51 4.53 8.47 -1.27
N TYR A 52 4.73 7.59 -0.28
CA TYR A 52 4.18 7.80 1.06
C TYR A 52 5.25 7.65 2.11
N THR A 53 6.37 8.35 1.91
CA THR A 53 7.47 8.25 2.87
C THR A 53 7.18 9.10 4.09
N PHE A 54 7.82 8.80 5.18
CA PHE A 54 7.63 9.54 6.38
C PHE A 54 8.34 10.85 6.34
N THR A 55 9.36 10.93 5.55
CA THR A 55 10.12 12.13 5.57
C THR A 55 9.45 13.19 4.77
N THR A 56 9.44 13.54 4.91
CA THR A 56 9.17 14.44 4.51
C THR A 56 9.04 15.31 4.39
N GLU A 57 9.03 14.95 4.64
CA GLU A 57 8.99 15.43 4.81
C GLU A 57 9.08 16.34 4.64
N LYS A 58 9.14 16.44 4.48
CA LYS A 58 9.28 17.00 4.56
C LYS A 58 9.47 17.80 4.35
N ASN A 59 9.71 17.56 4.16
CA ASN A 59 9.97 18.04 4.17
C ASN A 59 10.03 18.83 3.99
N LYS A 60 10.02 18.87 3.67
CA LYS A 60 10.15 19.33 3.80
C LYS A 60 10.35 20.00 4.00
N ASN A 61 10.62 20.00 3.93
CA ASN A 61 10.90 20.28 4.50
C ASN A 61 11.15 20.77 4.66
#